data_8ef1a89cc23d8428dc85c313fcd8877a
#
_entry.id   8ef1a89cc23d8428dc85c313fcd8877a
#
_cell.length_a   1.000
_cell.length_b   1.000
_cell.length_c   1.000
_cell.angle_alpha   90.00
_cell.angle_beta   90.00
_cell.angle_gamma   90.00
#
_symmetry.space_group_name_H-M   'P 1'
#
loop_
_entity.id
_entity.type
_entity.pdbx_description
1 polymer ?
#
loop_
_entity_poly.entity_id
_entity_poly.type
_entity_poly.pdbx_seq_one_letter_code
_entity_poly.pdbx_strand_id
1 'polypeptide(L)'
;MNINDLKAGDILLFSPEKGSFISWAITYLTDAPVSHAAMFYEEKSQSIIEETPPQVAINHAAERFEGREIYVRRLNSKEDLPLSPVIEKAQNYLNNAEPYDHSGLYTVGLLLIYKKFTPNTPVKKAMIKILKKISSSIIEYIHEHQNPGKSPMVCSQFVAQC
;
A
#
# COMPACT_ATOMS: atom_id res chain seq x y z
N MET A 1 19.92 -7.53 -6.98
CA MET A 1 19.82 -7.30 -5.52
C MET A 1 19.79 -8.66 -4.85
N ASN A 2 20.57 -8.88 -3.82
CA ASN A 2 20.52 -10.12 -3.06
C ASN A 2 19.55 -9.94 -1.88
N ILE A 3 18.67 -10.92 -1.65
CA ILE A 3 17.71 -10.90 -0.53
C ILE A 3 18.42 -10.83 0.82
N ASN A 4 19.64 -11.39 0.90
CA ASN A 4 20.47 -11.37 2.11
C ASN A 4 21.01 -9.97 2.47
N ASP A 5 20.90 -8.99 1.57
CA ASP A 5 21.31 -7.60 1.83
C ASP A 5 20.18 -6.76 2.44
N LEU A 6 18.97 -7.32 2.49
CA LEU A 6 17.79 -6.66 3.07
C LEU A 6 17.88 -6.69 4.60
N LYS A 7 17.37 -5.61 5.21
CA LYS A 7 17.27 -5.45 6.66
C LYS A 7 15.84 -5.17 7.07
N ALA A 8 15.49 -5.60 8.28
CA ALA A 8 14.19 -5.26 8.85
C ALA A 8 13.94 -3.74 8.76
N GLY A 9 12.73 -3.36 8.35
CA GLY A 9 12.36 -1.97 8.10
C GLY A 9 12.66 -1.44 6.69
N ASP A 10 13.31 -2.23 5.82
CA ASP A 10 13.43 -1.83 4.41
C ASP A 10 12.06 -1.78 3.75
N ILE A 11 11.75 -0.69 3.06
CA ILE A 11 10.54 -0.55 2.27
C ILE A 11 10.78 -1.15 0.89
N LEU A 12 9.92 -2.07 0.49
CA LEU A 12 9.97 -2.80 -0.76
C LEU A 12 8.83 -2.31 -1.66
N LEU A 13 9.19 -1.78 -2.83
CA LEU A 13 8.24 -1.34 -3.83
C LEU A 13 8.30 -2.29 -5.02
N PHE A 14 7.17 -2.85 -5.41
CA PHE A 14 7.07 -3.90 -6.41
C PHE A 14 6.57 -3.37 -7.74
N SER A 15 7.22 -3.76 -8.83
CA SER A 15 6.69 -3.59 -10.18
C SER A 15 5.34 -4.30 -10.33
N PRO A 16 4.53 -3.96 -11.36
CA PRO A 16 3.24 -4.61 -11.56
C PRO A 16 3.39 -6.13 -11.72
N GLU A 17 2.47 -6.84 -11.08
CA GLU A 17 2.36 -8.28 -11.20
C GLU A 17 1.88 -8.66 -12.61
N LYS A 18 2.60 -9.59 -13.24
CA LYS A 18 2.30 -10.03 -14.60
C LYS A 18 0.93 -10.71 -14.65
N GLY A 19 0.07 -10.22 -15.55
CA GLY A 19 -1.30 -10.74 -15.70
C GLY A 19 -2.34 -10.14 -14.75
N SER A 20 -1.93 -9.32 -13.77
CA SER A 20 -2.85 -8.64 -12.87
C SER A 20 -3.34 -7.31 -13.46
N PHE A 21 -4.65 -7.25 -13.77
CA PHE A 21 -5.28 -6.02 -14.27
C PHE A 21 -5.21 -4.88 -13.26
N ILE A 22 -5.40 -5.17 -11.96
CA ILE A 22 -5.36 -4.17 -10.89
C ILE A 22 -3.94 -3.58 -10.79
N SER A 23 -2.93 -4.43 -10.81
CA SER A 23 -1.52 -4.02 -10.76
C SER A 23 -1.15 -3.12 -11.94
N TRP A 24 -1.58 -3.51 -13.14
CA TRP A 24 -1.42 -2.70 -14.35
C TRP A 24 -2.17 -1.35 -14.24
N ALA A 25 -3.42 -1.36 -13.80
CA ALA A 25 -4.23 -0.16 -13.68
C ALA A 25 -3.63 0.85 -12.68
N ILE A 26 -3.09 0.37 -11.56
CA ILE A 26 -2.39 1.22 -10.59
C ILE A 26 -1.23 1.95 -11.27
N THR A 27 -0.32 1.23 -11.92
CA THR A 27 0.85 1.84 -12.59
C THR A 27 0.43 2.79 -13.70
N TYR A 28 -0.54 2.40 -14.52
CA TYR A 28 -1.04 3.24 -15.61
C TYR A 28 -1.70 4.54 -15.13
N LEU A 29 -2.49 4.48 -14.07
CA LEU A 29 -3.24 5.65 -13.56
C LEU A 29 -2.38 6.59 -12.72
N THR A 30 -1.36 6.06 -12.04
CA THR A 30 -0.46 6.83 -11.18
C THR A 30 0.76 7.34 -11.92
N ASP A 31 1.03 6.86 -13.13
CA ASP A 31 2.27 7.08 -13.89
C ASP A 31 3.53 6.67 -13.09
N ALA A 32 3.40 5.64 -12.24
CA ALA A 32 4.46 5.12 -11.39
C ALA A 32 4.87 3.71 -11.84
N PRO A 33 6.16 3.32 -11.72
CA PRO A 33 6.63 1.99 -12.12
C PRO A 33 6.26 0.88 -11.12
N VAL A 34 5.57 1.23 -10.02
CA VAL A 34 5.28 0.32 -8.92
C VAL A 34 3.77 0.26 -8.62
N SER A 35 3.29 -0.91 -8.24
CA SER A 35 1.87 -1.16 -7.95
C SER A 35 1.60 -1.64 -6.53
N HIS A 36 2.65 -1.97 -5.77
CA HIS A 36 2.52 -2.52 -4.44
C HIS A 36 3.69 -2.11 -3.55
N ALA A 37 3.45 -2.06 -2.24
CA ALA A 37 4.45 -1.74 -1.22
C ALA A 37 4.35 -2.75 -0.06
N ALA A 38 5.51 -3.13 0.47
CA ALA A 38 5.65 -3.97 1.65
C ALA A 38 6.83 -3.51 2.50
N MET A 39 6.99 -4.07 3.66
CA MET A 39 8.16 -3.87 4.51
C MET A 39 8.87 -5.20 4.72
N PHE A 40 10.20 -5.21 4.61
CA PHE A 40 11.00 -6.37 5.01
C PHE A 40 10.95 -6.50 6.53
N TYR A 41 10.45 -7.64 6.99
CA TYR A 41 10.05 -7.81 8.38
C TYR A 41 11.14 -8.49 9.22
N GLU A 42 11.66 -9.61 8.75
CA GLU A 42 12.62 -10.39 9.50
C GLU A 42 13.67 -11.04 8.60
N GLU A 43 14.95 -10.84 8.95
CA GLU A 43 16.09 -11.33 8.16
C GLU A 43 16.23 -12.85 8.23
N LYS A 44 16.02 -13.46 9.41
CA LYS A 44 16.22 -14.89 9.62
C LYS A 44 15.25 -15.75 8.82
N SER A 45 13.98 -15.35 8.77
CA SER A 45 12.93 -16.02 8.00
C SER A 45 12.82 -15.50 6.57
N GLN A 46 13.57 -14.43 6.22
CA GLN A 46 13.47 -13.73 4.94
C GLN A 46 12.02 -13.37 4.62
N SER A 47 11.30 -12.85 5.61
CA SER A 47 9.88 -12.54 5.50
C SER A 47 9.62 -11.04 5.25
N ILE A 48 8.52 -10.77 4.59
CA ILE A 48 7.95 -9.44 4.42
C ILE A 48 6.61 -9.37 5.12
N ILE A 49 6.26 -8.18 5.59
CA ILE A 49 4.93 -7.88 6.09
C ILE A 49 4.26 -6.88 5.14
N GLU A 50 3.06 -7.17 4.73
CA GLU A 50 2.36 -6.42 3.70
C GLU A 50 0.85 -6.41 3.92
N GLU A 51 0.21 -5.33 3.49
CA GLU A 51 -1.23 -5.27 3.36
C GLU A 51 -1.62 -5.80 1.98
N THR A 52 -2.23 -6.96 1.96
CA THR A 52 -2.71 -7.65 0.76
C THR A 52 -4.06 -8.31 1.06
N PRO A 53 -4.98 -8.42 0.10
CA PRO A 53 -6.25 -9.07 0.38
C PRO A 53 -6.09 -10.47 0.98
N PRO A 54 -6.85 -10.82 2.03
CA PRO A 54 -7.93 -10.04 2.65
C PRO A 54 -7.48 -9.07 3.76
N GLN A 55 -6.24 -9.15 4.26
CA GLN A 55 -5.74 -8.42 5.42
C GLN A 55 -4.21 -8.39 5.49
N VAL A 56 -3.65 -7.66 6.46
CA VAL A 56 -2.20 -7.68 6.73
C VAL A 56 -1.72 -9.12 6.91
N ALA A 57 -0.64 -9.48 6.24
CA ALA A 57 -0.06 -10.82 6.24
C ALA A 57 1.47 -10.80 6.22
N ILE A 58 2.07 -11.89 6.70
CA ILE A 58 3.49 -12.18 6.54
C ILE A 58 3.65 -13.21 5.43
N ASN A 59 4.54 -12.91 4.48
CA ASN A 59 4.83 -13.77 3.34
C ASN A 59 6.35 -13.96 3.19
N HIS A 60 6.77 -15.02 2.50
CA HIS A 60 8.17 -15.20 2.15
C HIS A 60 8.57 -14.24 1.02
N ALA A 61 9.66 -13.51 1.23
CA ALA A 61 10.14 -12.53 0.26
C ALA A 61 10.46 -13.16 -1.09
N ALA A 62 11.06 -14.36 -1.12
CA ALA A 62 11.42 -15.04 -2.36
C ALA A 62 10.20 -15.30 -3.27
N GLU A 63 9.08 -15.75 -2.70
CA GLU A 63 7.85 -16.00 -3.44
C GLU A 63 7.26 -14.71 -4.03
N ARG A 64 7.33 -13.62 -3.26
CA ARG A 64 6.80 -12.32 -3.68
C ARG A 64 7.68 -11.61 -4.70
N PHE A 65 8.97 -11.96 -4.76
CA PHE A 65 9.93 -11.35 -5.70
C PHE A 65 9.91 -12.03 -7.07
N GLU A 66 9.37 -13.24 -7.17
CA GLU A 66 9.37 -14.00 -8.41
C GLU A 66 8.68 -13.22 -9.55
N GLY A 67 9.43 -13.03 -10.64
CA GLY A 67 8.93 -12.35 -11.85
C GLY A 67 8.68 -10.84 -11.70
N ARG A 68 9.14 -10.20 -10.62
CA ARG A 68 8.94 -8.77 -10.36
C ARG A 68 10.25 -8.04 -10.14
N GLU A 69 10.27 -6.78 -10.55
CA GLU A 69 11.34 -5.85 -10.15
C GLU A 69 11.02 -5.27 -8.79
N ILE A 70 12.02 -5.24 -7.91
CA ILE A 70 11.89 -4.74 -6.55
C ILE A 70 12.79 -3.53 -6.35
N TYR A 71 12.18 -2.41 -5.96
CA TYR A 71 12.89 -1.19 -5.59
C TYR A 71 12.93 -1.11 -4.07
N VAL A 72 14.13 -1.10 -3.50
CA VAL A 72 14.32 -1.01 -2.05
C VAL A 72 14.55 0.44 -1.65
N ARG A 73 13.91 0.83 -0.56
CA ARG A 73 14.16 2.11 0.12
C ARG A 73 14.48 1.82 1.58
N ARG A 74 15.66 2.26 2.00
CA ARG A 74 16.12 2.17 3.39
C ARG A 74 16.16 3.57 3.97
N LEU A 75 15.69 3.73 5.21
CA LEU A 75 15.85 4.97 5.94
C LEU A 75 17.34 5.20 6.16
N ASN A 76 17.85 6.28 5.55
CA ASN A 76 19.24 6.69 5.73
C ASN A 76 19.28 7.83 6.74
N SER A 77 19.08 7.51 8.01
CA SER A 77 19.23 8.46 9.11
C SER A 77 20.69 8.53 9.54
N LYS A 78 21.18 9.76 9.82
CA LYS A 78 22.48 9.95 10.48
C LYS A 78 22.41 9.56 11.96
N GLU A 79 21.21 9.42 12.51
CA GLU A 79 20.95 8.95 13.85
C GLU A 79 20.48 7.48 13.75
N ASP A 80 20.99 6.63 14.61
CA ASP A 80 20.51 5.24 14.76
C ASP A 80 19.11 5.26 15.40
N LEU A 81 18.11 5.55 14.57
CA LEU A 81 16.73 5.51 15.02
C LEU A 81 16.32 4.06 15.28
N PRO A 82 15.73 3.77 16.45
CA PRO A 82 15.27 2.41 16.74
C PRO A 82 14.13 2.03 15.77
N LEU A 83 14.28 0.89 15.11
CA LEU A 83 13.24 0.34 14.22
C LEU A 83 12.14 -0.42 14.99
N SER A 84 12.35 -0.69 16.29
CA SER A 84 11.38 -1.42 17.10
C SER A 84 9.96 -0.83 17.07
N PRO A 85 9.73 0.50 17.14
CA PRO A 85 8.37 1.04 17.07
C PRO A 85 7.68 0.77 15.72
N VAL A 86 8.45 0.77 14.62
CA VAL A 86 7.96 0.47 13.27
C VAL A 86 7.50 -0.99 13.18
N ILE A 87 8.35 -1.91 13.63
CA ILE A 87 8.05 -3.35 13.64
C ILE A 87 6.89 -3.68 14.56
N GLU A 88 6.86 -3.11 15.77
CA GLU A 88 5.75 -3.28 16.72
C GLU A 88 4.42 -2.77 16.14
N LYS A 89 4.45 -1.64 15.45
CA LYS A 89 3.25 -1.10 14.80
C LYS A 89 2.74 -2.02 13.70
N ALA A 90 3.64 -2.53 12.86
CA ALA A 90 3.29 -3.49 11.81
C ALA A 90 2.71 -4.78 12.40
N GLN A 91 3.29 -5.28 13.50
CA GLN A 91 2.80 -6.45 14.20
C GLN A 91 1.44 -6.24 14.85
N ASN A 92 1.16 -5.05 15.37
CA ASN A 92 -0.16 -4.72 15.89
C ASN A 92 -1.23 -4.77 14.80
N TYR A 93 -0.95 -4.28 13.59
CA TYR A 93 -1.86 -4.40 12.46
C TYR A 93 -2.10 -5.87 12.06
N LEU A 94 -1.04 -6.69 12.05
CA LEU A 94 -1.15 -8.12 11.80
C LEU A 94 -2.02 -8.81 12.85
N ASN A 95 -1.74 -8.58 14.13
CA ASN A 95 -2.46 -9.19 15.25
C ASN A 95 -3.93 -8.79 15.30
N ASN A 96 -4.22 -7.57 14.89
CA ASN A 96 -5.58 -7.07 14.78
C ASN A 96 -6.28 -7.55 13.51
N ALA A 97 -5.60 -8.24 12.60
CA ALA A 97 -6.13 -8.65 11.30
C ALA A 97 -6.82 -7.47 10.60
N GLU A 98 -6.08 -6.35 10.46
CA GLU A 98 -6.62 -5.17 9.80
C GLU A 98 -6.97 -5.50 8.33
N PRO A 99 -8.18 -5.16 7.87
CA PRO A 99 -8.66 -5.60 6.58
C PRO A 99 -8.16 -4.72 5.43
N TYR A 100 -8.03 -5.32 4.25
CA TYR A 100 -7.69 -4.59 3.03
C TYR A 100 -8.82 -3.65 2.59
N ASP A 101 -8.47 -2.39 2.28
CA ASP A 101 -9.45 -1.38 1.83
C ASP A 101 -9.75 -1.47 0.33
N HIS A 102 -10.58 -2.42 -0.06
CA HIS A 102 -11.07 -2.52 -1.44
C HIS A 102 -11.87 -1.29 -1.87
N SER A 103 -12.69 -0.74 -0.98
CA SER A 103 -13.57 0.41 -1.29
C SER A 103 -12.75 1.67 -1.56
N GLY A 104 -11.73 1.93 -0.75
CA GLY A 104 -10.79 3.01 -0.95
C GLY A 104 -9.99 2.85 -2.25
N LEU A 105 -9.49 1.64 -2.52
CA LEU A 105 -8.75 1.37 -3.76
C LEU A 105 -9.59 1.67 -5.01
N TYR A 106 -10.82 1.15 -5.09
CA TYR A 106 -11.70 1.39 -6.24
C TYR A 106 -12.09 2.87 -6.37
N THR A 107 -12.36 3.54 -5.26
CA THR A 107 -12.70 4.96 -5.26
C THR A 107 -11.55 5.83 -5.75
N VAL A 108 -10.34 5.59 -5.27
CA VAL A 108 -9.14 6.28 -5.74
C VAL A 108 -8.90 5.97 -7.21
N GLY A 109 -9.08 4.73 -7.65
CA GLY A 109 -8.99 4.33 -9.05
C GLY A 109 -9.93 5.15 -9.96
N LEU A 110 -11.20 5.27 -9.58
CA LEU A 110 -12.17 6.08 -10.31
C LEU A 110 -11.80 7.57 -10.38
N LEU A 111 -11.31 8.14 -9.27
CA LEU A 111 -10.84 9.52 -9.24
C LEU A 111 -9.63 9.75 -10.14
N LEU A 112 -8.69 8.79 -10.19
CA LEU A 112 -7.53 8.85 -11.07
C LEU A 112 -7.92 8.72 -12.55
N ILE A 113 -8.86 7.84 -12.89
CA ILE A 113 -9.45 7.75 -14.25
C ILE A 113 -10.03 9.09 -14.63
N TYR A 114 -10.90 9.66 -13.80
CA TYR A 114 -11.49 10.96 -14.05
C TYR A 114 -10.41 12.05 -14.23
N LYS A 115 -9.40 12.07 -13.37
CA LYS A 115 -8.27 13.01 -13.46
C LYS A 115 -7.50 12.85 -14.76
N LYS A 116 -7.23 11.64 -15.21
CA LYS A 116 -6.40 11.35 -16.39
C LYS A 116 -7.11 11.68 -17.70
N PHE A 117 -8.40 11.35 -17.82
CA PHE A 117 -9.13 11.43 -19.07
C PHE A 117 -10.00 12.69 -19.24
N THR A 118 -10.06 13.58 -18.25
CA THR A 118 -10.84 14.82 -18.36
C THR A 118 -9.92 16.04 -18.57
N PRO A 119 -10.24 16.96 -19.48
CA PRO A 119 -9.46 18.19 -19.70
C PRO A 119 -9.24 19.00 -18.41
N ASN A 120 -8.10 19.63 -18.28
CA ASN A 120 -7.75 20.38 -17.06
C ASN A 120 -8.43 21.75 -17.04
N THR A 121 -9.64 21.84 -16.47
CA THR A 121 -10.43 23.06 -16.34
C THR A 121 -10.65 23.43 -14.86
N PRO A 122 -10.97 24.70 -14.54
CA PRO A 122 -11.35 25.10 -13.17
C PRO A 122 -12.53 24.29 -12.63
N VAL A 123 -13.52 23.99 -13.47
CA VAL A 123 -14.68 23.16 -13.14
C VAL A 123 -14.27 21.76 -12.73
N LYS A 124 -13.31 21.14 -13.45
CA LYS A 124 -12.75 19.85 -13.10
C LYS A 124 -12.13 19.85 -11.70
N LYS A 125 -11.35 20.90 -11.37
CA LYS A 125 -10.71 20.98 -10.05
C LYS A 125 -11.74 21.05 -8.92
N ALA A 126 -12.82 21.84 -9.11
CA ALA A 126 -13.91 21.93 -8.16
C ALA A 126 -14.65 20.58 -8.02
N MET A 127 -14.95 19.92 -9.16
CA MET A 127 -15.62 18.61 -9.16
C MET A 127 -14.80 17.52 -8.49
N ILE A 128 -13.50 17.45 -8.73
CA ILE A 128 -12.59 16.50 -8.04
C ILE A 128 -12.63 16.72 -6.52
N LYS A 129 -12.64 17.99 -6.08
CA LYS A 129 -12.73 18.32 -4.64
C LYS A 129 -14.04 17.82 -4.02
N ILE A 130 -15.15 18.00 -4.71
CA ILE A 130 -16.48 17.52 -4.27
C ILE A 130 -16.51 16.00 -4.25
N LEU A 131 -16.06 15.34 -5.34
CA LEU A 131 -16.01 13.88 -5.42
C LEU A 131 -15.14 13.26 -4.32
N LYS A 132 -13.97 13.84 -4.04
CA LYS A 132 -13.14 13.40 -2.93
C LYS A 132 -13.86 13.45 -1.60
N LYS A 133 -14.58 14.54 -1.32
CA LYS A 133 -15.33 14.69 -0.07
C LYS A 133 -16.46 13.66 0.06
N ILE A 134 -17.24 13.46 -1.00
CA ILE A 134 -18.31 12.45 -1.02
C ILE A 134 -17.72 11.04 -0.85
N SER A 135 -16.67 10.73 -1.60
CA SER A 135 -16.00 9.43 -1.53
C SER A 135 -15.47 9.13 -0.13
N SER A 136 -14.83 10.10 0.52
CA SER A 136 -14.34 9.93 1.90
C SER A 136 -15.47 9.61 2.87
N SER A 137 -16.60 10.33 2.77
CA SER A 137 -17.76 10.07 3.64
C SER A 137 -18.40 8.70 3.38
N ILE A 138 -18.44 8.24 2.12
CA ILE A 138 -18.96 6.92 1.78
C ILE A 138 -18.02 5.83 2.29
N ILE A 139 -16.71 5.98 2.11
CA ILE A 139 -15.71 5.04 2.59
C ILE A 139 -15.78 4.92 4.11
N GLU A 140 -15.81 6.04 4.82
CA GLU A 140 -15.94 6.09 6.28
C GLU A 140 -17.20 5.35 6.76
N TYR A 141 -18.35 5.61 6.12
CA TYR A 141 -19.60 4.90 6.40
C TYR A 141 -19.47 3.38 6.19
N ILE A 142 -18.85 2.94 5.09
CA ILE A 142 -18.64 1.53 4.79
C ILE A 142 -17.73 0.88 5.83
N HIS A 143 -16.63 1.54 6.21
CA HIS A 143 -15.69 1.03 7.19
C HIS A 143 -16.34 0.86 8.56
N GLU A 144 -17.11 1.84 9.02
CA GLU A 144 -17.82 1.77 10.30
C GLU A 144 -18.83 0.63 10.38
N HIS A 145 -19.52 0.34 9.25
CA HIS A 145 -20.59 -0.66 9.23
C HIS A 145 -20.10 -2.08 8.89
N GLN A 146 -19.06 -2.22 8.07
CA GLN A 146 -18.53 -3.53 7.68
C GLN A 146 -17.41 -4.02 8.59
N ASN A 147 -16.61 -3.10 9.14
CA ASN A 147 -15.43 -3.42 9.93
C ASN A 147 -15.37 -2.57 11.21
N PRO A 148 -16.32 -2.70 12.14
CA PRO A 148 -16.36 -1.87 13.35
C PRO A 148 -15.09 -2.05 14.20
N GLY A 149 -14.44 -0.95 14.54
CA GLY A 149 -13.21 -0.95 15.33
C GLY A 149 -11.95 -1.36 14.58
N LYS A 150 -12.02 -1.51 13.25
CA LYS A 150 -10.89 -1.77 12.35
C LYS A 150 -10.52 -0.52 11.56
N SER A 151 -9.29 -0.51 11.05
CA SER A 151 -8.77 0.56 10.18
C SER A 151 -8.37 -0.02 8.83
N PRO A 152 -9.34 -0.24 7.90
CA PRO A 152 -9.03 -0.77 6.57
C PRO A 152 -8.02 0.12 5.85
N MET A 153 -7.04 -0.49 5.21
CA MET A 153 -5.96 0.24 4.54
C MET A 153 -5.51 -0.45 3.25
N VAL A 154 -4.83 0.28 2.38
CA VAL A 154 -4.13 -0.29 1.23
C VAL A 154 -2.63 -0.39 1.53
N CYS A 155 -1.91 -1.19 0.73
CA CYS A 155 -0.49 -1.49 0.95
C CYS A 155 0.40 -0.26 1.20
N SER A 156 0.20 0.83 0.47
CA SER A 156 0.97 2.07 0.66
C SER A 156 0.62 2.81 1.96
N GLN A 157 -0.64 2.76 2.40
CA GLN A 157 -1.06 3.33 3.68
C GLN A 157 -0.48 2.52 4.84
N PHE A 158 -0.49 1.18 4.74
CA PHE A 158 0.13 0.30 5.73
C PHE A 158 1.59 0.70 5.98
N VAL A 159 2.40 0.74 4.90
CA VAL A 159 3.83 1.11 5.01
C VAL A 159 4.02 2.52 5.55
N ALA A 160 3.15 3.48 5.16
CA ALA A 160 3.25 4.87 5.61
C ALA A 160 2.83 5.08 7.08
N GLN A 161 2.05 4.16 7.63
CA GLN A 161 1.59 4.24 9.03
C GLN A 161 2.50 3.48 10.00
N CYS A 162 3.31 2.55 9.50
CA CYS A 162 4.36 1.93 10.29
C CYS A 162 5.54 2.87 10.48
#